data_0a05357520be60e857f3c98f3c3965ca
#
_entry.id   0a05357520be60e857f3c98f3c3965ca
#
_cell.length_a   1.000
_cell.length_b   1.000
_cell.length_c   1.000
_cell.angle_alpha   90.00
_cell.angle_beta   90.00
_cell.angle_gamma   90.00
#
_symmetry.space_group_name_H-M   'P 1'
#
loop_
_entity.id
_entity.type
_entity.pdbx_description
1 polymer ?
#
loop_
_entity_poly.entity_id
_entity_poly.type
_entity_poly.pdbx_seq_one_letter_code
_entity_poly.pdbx_strand_id
1 'polypeptide(L)'
;MNQDFSIVTLVLHASLVVQLVMAGLMLASLASWTVIFGKLFGLRKVRAGNDEFEREFWAGRNLNDLFTDATKKTPRSAMERIFASGMREFFKLREKRVTDVGALLDGARRAMRASYQRELDTIESNLSFLASVGSVSPYVGLFGTVWGIMHAFIGLSNLQQVTLATVAPGIAEALVATAIGLFAAIPAVIAYNRFARDIDRIATQLESFIEEFSNILQRNAGAMPAMPR
;
A
#
# COMPACT_ATOMS: atom_id res chain seq x y z
N MET A 1 -22.20 46.11 6.66
CA MET A 1 -21.49 45.34 5.64
C MET A 1 -21.29 43.95 6.20
N ASN A 2 -22.07 42.98 5.76
CA ASN A 2 -21.87 41.58 6.11
C ASN A 2 -20.54 41.14 5.45
N GLN A 3 -19.47 41.00 6.25
CA GLN A 3 -18.30 40.29 5.77
C GLN A 3 -18.74 38.81 5.70
N ASP A 4 -19.01 38.35 4.49
CA ASP A 4 -19.20 36.96 4.24
C ASP A 4 -17.88 36.23 4.60
N PHE A 5 -17.85 35.60 5.77
CA PHE A 5 -16.77 34.74 6.21
C PHE A 5 -16.79 33.44 5.37
N SER A 6 -16.55 33.59 4.07
CA SER A 6 -16.35 32.45 3.21
C SER A 6 -15.01 31.81 3.56
N ILE A 7 -14.97 30.47 3.66
CA ILE A 7 -13.71 29.71 3.88
C ILE A 7 -12.66 30.13 2.87
N VAL A 8 -13.07 30.44 1.64
CA VAL A 8 -12.15 30.87 0.57
C VAL A 8 -11.51 32.23 0.89
N THR A 9 -12.29 33.22 1.41
CA THR A 9 -11.74 34.51 1.82
C THR A 9 -10.78 34.35 2.99
N LEU A 10 -11.09 33.50 3.97
CA LEU A 10 -10.18 33.19 5.09
C LEU A 10 -8.85 32.59 4.60
N VAL A 11 -8.88 31.64 3.66
CA VAL A 11 -7.67 31.05 3.10
C VAL A 11 -6.81 32.05 2.34
N LEU A 12 -7.43 32.95 1.56
CA LEU A 12 -6.71 33.95 0.75
C LEU A 12 -6.09 35.09 1.57
N HIS A 13 -6.63 35.39 2.75
CA HIS A 13 -6.11 36.44 3.63
C HIS A 13 -5.15 35.91 4.71
N ALA A 14 -5.04 34.60 4.86
CA ALA A 14 -4.12 33.98 5.79
C ALA A 14 -2.66 34.40 5.53
N SER A 15 -1.81 34.35 6.56
CA SER A 15 -0.38 34.55 6.38
C SER A 15 0.24 33.58 5.37
N LEU A 16 1.29 34.00 4.65
CA LEU A 16 1.93 33.19 3.63
C LEU A 16 2.30 31.78 4.14
N VAL A 17 2.77 31.69 5.38
CA VAL A 17 3.14 30.39 6.00
C VAL A 17 1.91 29.49 6.16
N VAL A 18 0.81 30.02 6.64
CA VAL A 18 -0.44 29.27 6.80
C VAL A 18 -1.00 28.84 5.43
N GLN A 19 -0.91 29.71 4.42
CA GLN A 19 -1.31 29.37 3.05
C GLN A 19 -0.47 28.21 2.49
N LEU A 20 0.87 28.22 2.68
CA LEU A 20 1.76 27.15 2.25
C LEU A 20 1.45 25.82 2.98
N VAL A 21 1.16 25.90 4.28
CA VAL A 21 0.74 24.72 5.08
C VAL A 21 -0.56 24.15 4.52
N MET A 22 -1.58 24.96 4.32
CA MET A 22 -2.87 24.53 3.79
C MET A 22 -2.72 23.94 2.36
N ALA A 23 -1.96 24.59 1.49
CA ALA A 23 -1.69 24.10 0.14
C ALA A 23 -0.96 22.74 0.16
N GLY A 24 0.06 22.59 1.00
CA GLY A 24 0.78 21.32 1.18
C GLY A 24 -0.14 20.21 1.68
N LEU A 25 -1.00 20.47 2.66
CA LEU A 25 -1.97 19.51 3.18
C LEU A 25 -3.02 19.13 2.13
N MET A 26 -3.48 20.07 1.31
CA MET A 26 -4.41 19.79 0.22
C MET A 26 -3.77 18.90 -0.86
N LEU A 27 -2.51 19.18 -1.23
CA LEU A 27 -1.77 18.34 -2.17
C LEU A 27 -1.53 16.93 -1.60
N ALA A 28 -1.17 16.81 -0.33
CA ALA A 28 -1.02 15.52 0.36
C ALA A 28 -2.36 14.74 0.38
N SER A 29 -3.48 15.44 0.61
CA SER A 29 -4.81 14.86 0.57
C SER A 29 -5.16 14.32 -0.82
N LEU A 30 -4.94 15.09 -1.88
CA LEU A 30 -5.19 14.67 -3.26
C LEU A 30 -4.31 13.46 -3.65
N ALA A 31 -3.03 13.50 -3.28
CA ALA A 31 -2.13 12.38 -3.50
C ALA A 31 -2.58 11.12 -2.74
N SER A 32 -3.07 11.27 -1.49
CA SER A 32 -3.61 10.15 -0.71
C SER A 32 -4.83 9.52 -1.39
N TRP A 33 -5.75 10.31 -1.91
CA TRP A 33 -6.91 9.78 -2.62
C TRP A 33 -6.51 9.01 -3.89
N THR A 34 -5.51 9.48 -4.64
CA THR A 34 -4.97 8.74 -5.80
C THR A 34 -4.41 7.39 -5.38
N VAL A 35 -3.64 7.33 -4.29
CA VAL A 35 -3.10 6.09 -3.75
C VAL A 35 -4.22 5.18 -3.25
N ILE A 36 -5.22 5.72 -2.54
CA ILE A 36 -6.37 4.96 -2.01
C ILE A 36 -7.13 4.27 -3.14
N PHE A 37 -7.50 4.99 -4.18
CA PHE A 37 -8.22 4.38 -5.31
C PHE A 37 -7.35 3.37 -6.06
N GLY A 38 -6.08 3.70 -6.33
CA GLY A 38 -5.15 2.77 -6.97
C GLY A 38 -5.00 1.45 -6.20
N LYS A 39 -4.84 1.52 -4.87
CA LYS A 39 -4.75 0.34 -3.99
C LYS A 39 -6.06 -0.44 -3.94
N LEU A 40 -7.19 0.25 -3.84
CA LEU A 40 -8.51 -0.40 -3.77
C LEU A 40 -8.76 -1.30 -4.99
N PHE A 41 -8.45 -0.80 -6.19
CA PHE A 41 -8.60 -1.57 -7.42
C PHE A 41 -7.48 -2.60 -7.59
N GLY A 42 -6.24 -2.25 -7.25
CA GLY A 42 -5.08 -3.14 -7.35
C GLY A 42 -5.21 -4.39 -6.48
N LEU A 43 -5.53 -4.23 -5.19
CA LEU A 43 -5.69 -5.35 -4.26
C LEU A 43 -6.86 -6.27 -4.65
N ARG A 44 -7.98 -5.69 -5.13
CA ARG A 44 -9.10 -6.50 -5.65
C ARG A 44 -8.67 -7.35 -6.84
N LYS A 45 -7.90 -6.79 -7.77
CA LYS A 45 -7.39 -7.50 -8.94
C LYS A 45 -6.43 -8.63 -8.54
N VAL A 46 -5.51 -8.35 -7.61
CA VAL A 46 -4.57 -9.37 -7.10
C VAL A 46 -5.32 -10.52 -6.46
N ARG A 47 -6.29 -10.23 -5.59
CA ARG A 47 -7.09 -11.24 -4.91
C ARG A 47 -7.89 -12.09 -5.91
N ALA A 48 -8.62 -11.44 -6.82
CA ALA A 48 -9.40 -12.15 -7.82
C ALA A 48 -8.53 -13.06 -8.70
N GLY A 49 -7.33 -12.60 -9.10
CA GLY A 49 -6.39 -13.40 -9.87
C GLY A 49 -5.81 -14.57 -9.07
N ASN A 50 -5.52 -14.38 -7.78
CA ASN A 50 -5.06 -15.47 -6.91
C ASN A 50 -6.15 -16.52 -6.73
N ASP A 51 -7.40 -16.10 -6.45
CA ASP A 51 -8.53 -17.00 -6.27
C ASP A 51 -8.86 -17.79 -7.56
N GLU A 52 -8.68 -17.17 -8.73
CA GLU A 52 -8.83 -17.83 -10.04
C GLU A 52 -7.76 -18.92 -10.24
N PHE A 53 -6.49 -18.56 -10.03
CA PHE A 53 -5.38 -19.50 -10.17
C PHE A 53 -5.46 -20.64 -9.15
N GLU A 54 -5.82 -20.37 -7.91
CA GLU A 54 -5.98 -21.36 -6.85
C GLU A 54 -7.06 -22.39 -7.22
N ARG A 55 -8.19 -21.95 -7.77
CA ARG A 55 -9.23 -22.86 -8.27
C ARG A 55 -8.74 -23.73 -9.42
N GLU A 56 -8.02 -23.16 -10.38
CA GLU A 56 -7.44 -23.94 -11.49
C GLU A 56 -6.42 -24.97 -10.99
N PHE A 57 -5.60 -24.60 -10.01
CA PHE A 57 -4.60 -25.47 -9.39
C PHE A 57 -5.26 -26.67 -8.68
N TRP A 58 -6.31 -26.43 -7.89
CA TRP A 58 -7.02 -27.47 -7.17
C TRP A 58 -8.01 -28.29 -8.03
N ALA A 59 -8.31 -27.83 -9.23
CA ALA A 59 -9.13 -28.61 -10.18
C ALA A 59 -8.41 -29.87 -10.72
N GLY A 60 -7.17 -30.17 -10.28
CA GLY A 60 -6.44 -31.37 -10.65
C GLY A 60 -5.82 -31.32 -12.04
N ARG A 61 -5.62 -30.13 -12.61
CA ARG A 61 -4.88 -29.96 -13.86
C ARG A 61 -3.42 -30.41 -13.71
N ASN A 62 -2.84 -30.92 -14.80
CA ASN A 62 -1.43 -31.32 -14.81
C ASN A 62 -0.53 -30.10 -14.52
N LEU A 63 0.41 -30.24 -13.59
CA LEU A 63 1.34 -29.18 -13.19
C LEU A 63 2.19 -28.65 -14.37
N ASN A 64 2.52 -29.52 -15.34
CA ASN A 64 3.28 -29.13 -16.52
C ASN A 64 2.44 -28.24 -17.46
N ASP A 65 1.15 -28.53 -17.59
CA ASP A 65 0.25 -27.72 -18.42
C ASP A 65 0.02 -26.34 -17.78
N LEU A 66 -0.20 -26.30 -16.45
CA LEU A 66 -0.28 -25.04 -15.69
C LEU A 66 1.01 -24.22 -15.81
N PHE A 67 2.17 -24.88 -15.73
CA PHE A 67 3.45 -24.19 -15.88
C PHE A 67 3.65 -23.65 -17.30
N THR A 68 3.24 -24.41 -18.32
CA THR A 68 3.31 -24.00 -19.71
C THR A 68 2.41 -22.79 -19.97
N ASP A 69 1.21 -22.80 -19.42
CA ASP A 69 0.26 -21.66 -19.51
C ASP A 69 0.82 -20.42 -18.80
N ALA A 70 1.38 -20.58 -17.60
CA ALA A 70 1.99 -19.51 -16.82
C ALA A 70 3.24 -18.90 -17.48
N THR A 71 3.94 -19.68 -18.33
CA THR A 71 5.14 -19.20 -19.03
C THR A 71 4.87 -18.66 -20.42
N LYS A 72 3.83 -19.13 -21.12
CA LYS A 72 3.43 -18.63 -22.45
C LYS A 72 2.66 -17.32 -22.41
N LYS A 73 1.92 -17.07 -21.33
CA LYS A 73 1.14 -15.83 -21.11
C LYS A 73 1.83 -15.00 -20.02
N THR A 74 1.63 -13.70 -20.04
CA THR A 74 2.05 -12.89 -18.88
C THR A 74 1.29 -13.37 -17.65
N PRO A 75 1.98 -13.80 -16.56
CA PRO A 75 1.33 -14.31 -15.36
C PRO A 75 0.31 -13.31 -14.82
N ARG A 76 -0.93 -13.77 -14.58
CA ARG A 76 -2.06 -12.91 -14.22
C ARG A 76 -2.09 -12.57 -12.74
N SER A 77 -1.55 -13.45 -11.89
CA SER A 77 -1.62 -13.32 -10.44
C SER A 77 -0.26 -13.46 -9.77
N ALA A 78 -0.16 -13.00 -8.51
CA ALA A 78 1.01 -13.20 -7.67
C ALA A 78 1.26 -14.68 -7.41
N MET A 79 0.21 -15.45 -7.13
CA MET A 79 0.27 -16.89 -6.89
C MET A 79 0.80 -17.65 -8.11
N GLU A 80 0.36 -17.30 -9.31
CA GLU A 80 0.84 -17.88 -10.56
C GLU A 80 2.35 -17.62 -10.78
N ARG A 81 2.84 -16.41 -10.43
CA ARG A 81 4.27 -16.09 -10.53
C ARG A 81 5.11 -16.87 -9.52
N ILE A 82 4.61 -17.05 -8.30
CA ILE A 82 5.25 -17.87 -7.27
C ILE A 82 5.31 -19.32 -7.73
N PHE A 83 4.21 -19.88 -8.22
CA PHE A 83 4.15 -21.23 -8.78
C PHE A 83 5.15 -21.42 -9.91
N ALA A 84 5.15 -20.53 -10.90
CA ALA A 84 6.07 -20.59 -12.03
C ALA A 84 7.55 -20.50 -11.62
N SER A 85 7.86 -19.70 -10.58
CA SER A 85 9.20 -19.60 -10.01
C SER A 85 9.68 -20.92 -9.38
N GLY A 86 8.81 -21.56 -8.59
CA GLY A 86 9.09 -22.87 -7.97
C GLY A 86 9.29 -23.96 -9.01
N MET A 87 8.37 -24.07 -9.98
CA MET A 87 8.44 -25.07 -11.04
C MET A 87 9.70 -24.90 -11.91
N ARG A 88 10.04 -23.67 -12.27
CA ARG A 88 11.24 -23.36 -13.06
C ARG A 88 12.52 -23.84 -12.36
N GLU A 89 12.66 -23.56 -11.07
CA GLU A 89 13.83 -23.97 -10.31
C GLU A 89 13.85 -25.50 -10.11
N PHE A 90 12.71 -26.11 -9.87
CA PHE A 90 12.58 -27.56 -9.77
C PHE A 90 13.04 -28.26 -11.04
N PHE A 91 12.58 -27.83 -12.22
CA PHE A 91 13.02 -28.38 -13.50
C PHE A 91 14.50 -28.16 -13.78
N LYS A 92 15.01 -26.96 -13.50
CA LYS A 92 16.42 -26.62 -13.69
C LYS A 92 17.36 -27.48 -12.85
N LEU A 93 17.02 -27.76 -11.58
CA LEU A 93 17.80 -28.64 -10.71
C LEU A 93 17.72 -30.07 -11.15
N ARG A 94 16.57 -30.53 -11.64
CA ARG A 94 16.37 -31.86 -12.22
C ARG A 94 17.18 -32.03 -13.49
N GLU A 95 17.25 -31.07 -14.38
CA GLU A 95 18.11 -31.07 -15.56
C GLU A 95 19.61 -31.23 -15.20
N LYS A 96 20.02 -30.59 -14.10
CA LYS A 96 21.37 -30.69 -13.56
C LYS A 96 21.65 -32.04 -12.87
N ARG A 97 20.74 -33.02 -12.98
CA ARG A 97 20.83 -34.36 -12.39
C ARG A 97 21.04 -34.34 -10.87
N VAL A 98 20.49 -33.37 -10.17
CA VAL A 98 20.44 -33.42 -8.71
C VAL A 98 19.51 -34.55 -8.31
N THR A 99 20.07 -35.62 -7.70
CA THR A 99 19.33 -36.84 -7.32
C THR A 99 18.73 -36.76 -5.93
N ASP A 100 19.19 -35.81 -5.12
CA ASP A 100 18.63 -35.59 -3.78
C ASP A 100 17.31 -34.83 -3.88
N VAL A 101 16.23 -35.51 -3.54
CA VAL A 101 14.87 -34.95 -3.54
C VAL A 101 14.76 -33.79 -2.55
N GLY A 102 15.45 -33.85 -1.41
CA GLY A 102 15.50 -32.76 -0.45
C GLY A 102 16.07 -31.50 -1.07
N ALA A 103 17.21 -31.59 -1.75
CA ALA A 103 17.84 -30.44 -2.42
C ALA A 103 16.97 -29.84 -3.55
N LEU A 104 16.23 -30.68 -4.29
CA LEU A 104 15.27 -30.24 -5.31
C LEU A 104 14.13 -29.40 -4.68
N LEU A 105 13.55 -29.90 -3.59
CA LEU A 105 12.44 -29.25 -2.89
C LEU A 105 12.89 -27.96 -2.23
N ASP A 106 14.04 -27.97 -1.56
CA ASP A 106 14.60 -26.78 -0.92
C ASP A 106 14.92 -25.68 -1.95
N GLY A 107 15.42 -26.07 -3.12
CA GLY A 107 15.65 -25.14 -4.23
C GLY A 107 14.36 -24.48 -4.72
N ALA A 108 13.34 -25.29 -4.99
CA ALA A 108 12.04 -24.80 -5.41
C ALA A 108 11.40 -23.88 -4.35
N ARG A 109 11.45 -24.30 -3.07
CA ARG A 109 10.90 -23.51 -1.95
C ARG A 109 11.60 -22.16 -1.78
N ARG A 110 12.94 -22.11 -1.89
CA ARG A 110 13.69 -20.84 -1.87
C ARG A 110 13.31 -19.94 -3.04
N ALA A 111 13.12 -20.49 -4.24
CA ALA A 111 12.70 -19.72 -5.40
C ALA A 111 11.29 -19.14 -5.24
N MET A 112 10.36 -19.93 -4.68
CA MET A 112 9.00 -19.46 -4.36
C MET A 112 9.02 -18.35 -3.32
N ARG A 113 9.78 -18.51 -2.23
CA ARG A 113 9.90 -17.49 -1.18
C ARG A 113 10.51 -16.18 -1.70
N ALA A 114 11.52 -16.27 -2.57
CA ALA A 114 12.11 -15.09 -3.22
C ALA A 114 11.11 -14.39 -4.14
N SER A 115 10.24 -15.15 -4.83
CA SER A 115 9.15 -14.59 -5.64
C SER A 115 8.07 -13.95 -4.76
N TYR A 116 7.69 -14.60 -3.67
CA TYR A 116 6.74 -14.10 -2.67
C TYR A 116 7.17 -12.75 -2.11
N GLN A 117 8.43 -12.58 -1.71
CA GLN A 117 8.93 -11.31 -1.19
C GLN A 117 8.79 -10.18 -2.23
N ARG A 118 9.13 -10.43 -3.49
CA ARG A 118 8.95 -9.43 -4.55
C ARG A 118 7.50 -9.05 -4.80
N GLU A 119 6.58 -10.03 -4.69
CA GLU A 119 5.15 -9.76 -4.79
C GLU A 119 4.65 -8.93 -3.61
N LEU A 120 5.10 -9.26 -2.40
CA LEU A 120 4.73 -8.54 -1.19
C LEU A 120 5.22 -7.09 -1.25
N ASP A 121 6.49 -6.86 -1.63
CA ASP A 121 7.05 -5.50 -1.81
C ASP A 121 6.22 -4.67 -2.82
N THR A 122 5.76 -5.31 -3.90
CA THR A 122 4.91 -4.66 -4.91
C THR A 122 3.53 -4.32 -4.34
N ILE A 123 2.94 -5.23 -3.59
CA ILE A 123 1.61 -5.06 -2.99
C ILE A 123 1.65 -4.03 -1.85
N GLU A 124 2.73 -3.94 -1.09
CA GLU A 124 2.93 -2.96 -0.01
C GLU A 124 3.32 -1.56 -0.50
N SER A 125 3.74 -1.42 -1.75
CA SER A 125 4.18 -0.13 -2.30
C SER A 125 3.20 1.00 -1.97
N ASN A 126 3.70 2.20 -1.68
CA ASN A 126 2.91 3.39 -1.30
C ASN A 126 2.06 3.28 -0.01
N LEU A 127 2.10 2.15 0.73
CA LEU A 127 1.39 2.03 2.00
C LEU A 127 2.00 2.96 3.06
N SER A 128 3.34 3.06 3.08
CA SER A 128 4.10 3.97 3.94
C SER A 128 3.75 5.44 3.73
N PHE A 129 3.40 5.83 2.49
CA PHE A 129 2.93 7.19 2.20
C PHE A 129 1.61 7.49 2.92
N LEU A 130 0.63 6.57 2.87
CA LEU A 130 -0.64 6.75 3.60
C LEU A 130 -0.42 6.82 5.11
N ALA A 131 0.47 5.99 5.66
CA ALA A 131 0.85 6.04 7.07
C ALA A 131 1.43 7.40 7.44
N SER A 132 2.35 7.93 6.61
CA SER A 132 2.99 9.23 6.84
C SER A 132 1.97 10.38 6.77
N VAL A 133 1.11 10.41 5.76
CA VAL A 133 0.07 11.44 5.66
C VAL A 133 -0.88 11.35 6.86
N GLY A 134 -1.29 10.15 7.24
CA GLY A 134 -2.19 9.93 8.37
C GLY A 134 -1.61 10.38 9.71
N SER A 135 -0.33 10.14 9.94
CA SER A 135 0.34 10.47 11.21
C SER A 135 0.87 11.91 11.26
N VAL A 136 1.32 12.50 10.13
CA VAL A 136 2.01 13.79 10.11
C VAL A 136 1.04 14.96 9.84
N SER A 137 0.02 14.77 8.99
CA SER A 137 -0.87 15.87 8.58
C SER A 137 -1.57 16.59 9.75
N PRO A 138 -1.99 15.91 10.84
CA PRO A 138 -2.57 16.61 12.00
C PRO A 138 -1.59 17.58 12.66
N TYR A 139 -0.31 17.20 12.76
CA TYR A 139 0.73 18.02 13.36
C TYR A 139 1.11 19.20 12.46
N VAL A 140 1.12 19.00 11.14
CA VAL A 140 1.31 20.10 10.17
C VAL A 140 0.15 21.10 10.24
N GLY A 141 -1.09 20.61 10.38
CA GLY A 141 -2.27 21.45 10.61
C GLY A 141 -2.18 22.21 11.92
N LEU A 142 -1.77 21.55 13.00
CA LEU A 142 -1.54 22.17 14.31
C LEU A 142 -0.45 23.26 14.25
N PHE A 143 0.66 23.00 13.53
CA PHE A 143 1.68 24.00 13.28
C PHE A 143 1.09 25.24 12.59
N GLY A 144 0.23 25.04 11.57
CA GLY A 144 -0.49 26.14 10.91
C GLY A 144 -1.34 26.95 11.88
N THR A 145 -2.01 26.30 12.84
CA THR A 145 -2.80 26.98 13.87
C THR A 145 -1.92 27.81 14.81
N VAL A 146 -0.85 27.22 15.32
CA VAL A 146 0.08 27.93 16.24
C VAL A 146 0.69 29.15 15.55
N TRP A 147 1.14 28.98 14.30
CA TRP A 147 1.70 30.08 13.52
C TRP A 147 0.68 31.17 13.23
N GLY A 148 -0.52 30.81 12.82
CA GLY A 148 -1.58 31.76 12.48
C GLY A 148 -2.03 32.58 13.70
N ILE A 149 -2.23 31.94 14.85
CA ILE A 149 -2.58 32.65 16.12
C ILE A 149 -1.43 33.56 16.53
N MET A 150 -0.19 33.09 16.49
CA MET A 150 0.98 33.90 16.79
C MET A 150 1.04 35.15 15.88
N HIS A 151 0.82 34.99 14.59
CA HIS A 151 0.80 36.08 13.62
C HIS A 151 -0.32 37.09 13.90
N ALA A 152 -1.52 36.63 14.24
CA ALA A 152 -2.65 37.47 14.63
C ALA A 152 -2.32 38.31 15.85
N PHE A 153 -1.68 37.75 16.88
CA PHE A 153 -1.28 38.49 18.08
C PHE A 153 -0.13 39.48 17.82
N ILE A 154 0.83 39.16 16.98
CA ILE A 154 1.90 40.09 16.60
C ILE A 154 1.30 41.31 15.90
N GLY A 155 0.29 41.14 15.05
CA GLY A 155 -0.42 42.22 14.39
C GLY A 155 -1.10 43.24 15.36
N LEU A 156 -1.39 42.82 16.59
CA LEU A 156 -1.99 43.68 17.61
C LEU A 156 -1.00 44.61 18.30
N SER A 157 0.28 44.30 18.29
CA SER A 157 1.31 45.03 19.02
C SER A 157 1.38 46.54 18.67
N ASN A 158 0.87 46.92 17.50
CA ASN A 158 0.88 48.28 17.00
C ASN A 158 -0.49 49.01 17.06
N LEU A 159 -1.51 48.36 17.65
CA LEU A 159 -2.86 48.91 17.73
C LEU A 159 -3.10 49.53 19.11
N GLN A 160 -3.64 50.77 19.13
CA GLN A 160 -3.98 51.49 20.37
C GLN A 160 -5.25 50.94 21.05
N GLN A 161 -6.13 50.29 20.31
CA GLN A 161 -7.32 49.61 20.82
C GLN A 161 -7.45 48.23 20.20
N VAL A 162 -7.52 47.23 21.06
CA VAL A 162 -7.68 45.82 20.66
C VAL A 162 -9.11 45.40 20.93
N THR A 163 -9.80 44.97 19.90
CA THR A 163 -11.17 44.42 20.01
C THR A 163 -11.15 42.96 19.55
N LEU A 164 -12.11 42.17 20.00
CA LEU A 164 -12.27 40.79 19.57
C LEU A 164 -12.44 40.68 18.03
N ALA A 165 -13.13 41.70 17.44
CA ALA A 165 -13.32 41.77 15.99
C ALA A 165 -12.01 41.86 15.18
N THR A 166 -10.94 42.38 15.82
CA THR A 166 -9.64 42.54 15.17
C THR A 166 -8.87 41.20 15.07
N VAL A 167 -9.04 40.30 16.04
CA VAL A 167 -8.29 39.00 16.11
C VAL A 167 -9.08 37.83 15.60
N ALA A 168 -10.41 37.90 15.65
CA ALA A 168 -11.28 36.79 15.28
C ALA A 168 -10.99 36.20 13.87
N PRO A 169 -10.75 37.05 12.82
CA PRO A 169 -10.42 36.52 11.51
C PRO A 169 -9.14 35.66 11.51
N GLY A 170 -8.04 36.17 12.09
CA GLY A 170 -6.77 35.45 12.12
C GLY A 170 -6.81 34.13 12.91
N ILE A 171 -7.62 34.10 13.99
CA ILE A 171 -7.86 32.87 14.74
C ILE A 171 -8.68 31.88 13.90
N ALA A 172 -9.71 32.37 13.21
CA ALA A 172 -10.52 31.52 12.32
C ALA A 172 -9.70 30.91 11.18
N GLU A 173 -8.84 31.71 10.54
CA GLU A 173 -7.91 31.24 9.51
C GLU A 173 -6.98 30.13 10.03
N ALA A 174 -6.42 30.31 11.21
CA ALA A 174 -5.57 29.34 11.86
C ALA A 174 -6.31 28.00 12.09
N LEU A 175 -7.52 28.03 12.60
CA LEU A 175 -8.35 26.84 12.85
C LEU A 175 -8.68 26.07 11.57
N VAL A 176 -8.83 26.76 10.43
CA VAL A 176 -9.02 26.10 9.13
C VAL A 176 -7.82 25.23 8.75
N ALA A 177 -6.60 25.65 9.06
CA ALA A 177 -5.41 24.84 8.78
C ALA A 177 -5.44 23.49 9.52
N THR A 178 -5.84 23.48 10.79
CA THR A 178 -6.00 22.21 11.54
C THR A 178 -7.13 21.36 10.96
N ALA A 179 -8.25 21.95 10.59
CA ALA A 179 -9.37 21.24 9.98
C ALA A 179 -8.94 20.54 8.67
N ILE A 180 -8.15 21.21 7.82
CA ILE A 180 -7.59 20.64 6.59
C ILE A 180 -6.61 19.51 6.91
N GLY A 181 -5.76 19.67 7.92
CA GLY A 181 -4.83 18.63 8.37
C GLY A 181 -5.55 17.35 8.80
N LEU A 182 -6.62 17.47 9.57
CA LEU A 182 -7.47 16.35 9.98
C LEU A 182 -8.22 15.75 8.78
N PHE A 183 -8.73 16.56 7.88
CA PHE A 183 -9.42 16.11 6.67
C PHE A 183 -8.48 15.27 5.76
N ALA A 184 -7.20 15.63 5.67
CA ALA A 184 -6.21 14.85 4.93
C ALA A 184 -5.85 13.55 5.67
N ALA A 185 -5.71 13.59 7.00
CA ALA A 185 -5.23 12.47 7.80
C ALA A 185 -6.25 11.35 7.96
N ILE A 186 -7.51 11.68 8.24
CA ILE A 186 -8.53 10.68 8.59
C ILE A 186 -8.73 9.63 7.48
N PRO A 187 -8.95 10.00 6.20
CA PRO A 187 -9.08 9.01 5.14
C PRO A 187 -7.81 8.18 4.94
N ALA A 188 -6.63 8.80 5.08
CA ALA A 188 -5.34 8.12 4.92
C ALA A 188 -5.13 7.03 5.98
N VAL A 189 -5.43 7.31 7.26
CA VAL A 189 -5.35 6.34 8.36
C VAL A 189 -6.34 5.19 8.17
N ILE A 190 -7.60 5.51 7.83
CA ILE A 190 -8.62 4.49 7.61
C ILE A 190 -8.21 3.56 6.46
N ALA A 191 -7.73 4.12 5.36
CA ALA A 191 -7.30 3.38 4.19
C ALA A 191 -6.05 2.54 4.50
N TYR A 192 -5.05 3.09 5.16
CA TYR A 192 -3.86 2.37 5.60
C TYR A 192 -4.22 1.14 6.43
N ASN A 193 -5.02 1.31 7.48
CA ASN A 193 -5.41 0.21 8.36
C ASN A 193 -6.22 -0.88 7.64
N ARG A 194 -7.02 -0.50 6.64
CA ARG A 194 -7.76 -1.46 5.83
C ARG A 194 -6.84 -2.22 4.90
N PHE A 195 -5.98 -1.52 4.15
CA PHE A 195 -5.09 -2.14 3.17
C PHE A 195 -4.02 -3.01 3.83
N ALA A 196 -3.49 -2.61 5.00
CA ALA A 196 -2.57 -3.45 5.76
C ALA A 196 -3.19 -4.82 6.06
N ARG A 197 -4.42 -4.86 6.57
CA ARG A 197 -5.14 -6.12 6.84
C ARG A 197 -5.45 -6.93 5.57
N ASP A 198 -5.79 -6.26 4.47
CA ASP A 198 -6.05 -6.94 3.20
C ASP A 198 -4.76 -7.55 2.64
N ILE A 199 -3.62 -6.88 2.78
CA ILE A 199 -2.30 -7.36 2.39
C ILE A 199 -1.88 -8.55 3.25
N ASP A 200 -2.04 -8.50 4.58
CA ASP A 200 -1.74 -9.60 5.48
C ASP A 200 -2.52 -10.88 5.10
N ARG A 201 -3.78 -10.74 4.70
CA ARG A 201 -4.58 -11.88 4.24
C ARG A 201 -4.05 -12.47 2.93
N ILE A 202 -3.66 -11.62 1.98
CA ILE A 202 -3.05 -12.07 0.72
C ILE A 202 -1.71 -12.74 1.01
N ALA A 203 -0.88 -12.18 1.88
CA ALA A 203 0.39 -12.76 2.29
C ALA A 203 0.21 -14.16 2.89
N THR A 204 -0.71 -14.32 3.82
CA THR A 204 -1.04 -15.61 4.43
C THR A 204 -1.54 -16.64 3.40
N GLN A 205 -2.38 -16.22 2.44
CA GLN A 205 -2.85 -17.10 1.36
C GLN A 205 -1.68 -17.59 0.49
N LEU A 206 -0.77 -16.67 0.12
CA LEU A 206 0.40 -17.00 -0.68
C LEU A 206 1.39 -17.93 0.07
N GLU A 207 1.59 -17.72 1.36
CA GLU A 207 2.42 -18.59 2.20
C GLU A 207 1.83 -20.00 2.32
N SER A 208 0.52 -20.10 2.59
CA SER A 208 -0.17 -21.40 2.64
C SER A 208 -0.03 -22.14 1.32
N PHE A 209 -0.20 -21.44 0.20
CA PHE A 209 0.00 -22.03 -1.13
C PHE A 209 1.42 -22.57 -1.33
N ILE A 210 2.46 -21.84 -0.89
CA ILE A 210 3.87 -22.30 -1.00
C ILE A 210 4.07 -23.61 -0.25
N GLU A 211 3.53 -23.72 0.97
CA GLU A 211 3.67 -24.95 1.78
C GLU A 211 2.88 -26.12 1.16
N GLU A 212 1.65 -25.90 0.73
CA GLU A 212 0.83 -26.92 0.08
C GLU A 212 1.45 -27.40 -1.24
N PHE A 213 1.91 -26.46 -2.06
CA PHE A 213 2.59 -26.80 -3.32
C PHE A 213 3.92 -27.53 -3.08
N SER A 214 4.69 -27.18 -2.06
CA SER A 214 5.90 -27.89 -1.67
C SER A 214 5.60 -29.33 -1.29
N ASN A 215 4.50 -29.59 -0.56
CA ASN A 215 4.05 -30.94 -0.22
C ASN A 215 3.64 -31.76 -1.47
N ILE A 216 3.01 -31.12 -2.47
CA ILE A 216 2.66 -31.77 -3.73
C ILE A 216 3.92 -32.12 -4.52
N LEU A 217 4.89 -31.20 -4.62
CA LEU A 217 6.18 -31.48 -5.26
C LEU A 217 6.91 -32.64 -4.59
N GLN A 218 6.90 -32.72 -3.27
CA GLN A 218 7.51 -33.83 -2.51
C GLN A 218 6.90 -35.18 -2.87
N ARG A 219 5.57 -35.25 -2.89
CA ARG A 219 4.86 -36.48 -3.27
C ARG A 219 5.17 -36.91 -4.70
N ASN A 220 5.19 -35.95 -5.63
CA ASN A 220 5.48 -36.22 -7.04
C ASN A 220 6.94 -36.59 -7.29
N ALA A 221 7.88 -35.98 -6.56
CA ALA A 221 9.31 -36.31 -6.66
C ALA A 221 9.61 -37.72 -6.11
N GLY A 222 8.92 -38.14 -5.04
CA GLY A 222 9.06 -39.48 -4.47
C GLY A 222 8.41 -40.61 -5.31
N ALA A 223 7.40 -40.24 -6.14
CA ALA A 223 6.74 -41.22 -7.04
C ALA A 223 7.43 -41.40 -8.39
N MET A 224 8.45 -40.60 -8.70
CA MET A 224 9.18 -40.71 -9.97
C MET A 224 10.26 -41.81 -9.87
N PRO A 225 10.31 -42.79 -10.83
CA PRO A 225 11.37 -43.76 -10.86
C PRO A 225 12.73 -43.08 -11.05
N ALA A 226 13.74 -43.58 -10.35
CA ALA A 226 15.12 -43.14 -10.54
C ALA A 226 15.48 -43.28 -12.04
N MET A 227 16.00 -42.20 -12.64
CA MET A 227 16.46 -42.27 -14.03
C MET A 227 17.53 -43.36 -14.14
N PRO A 228 17.48 -44.22 -15.17
CA PRO A 228 18.53 -45.20 -15.40
C PRO A 228 19.87 -44.46 -15.59
N ARG A 229 20.92 -45.03 -14.97
CA ARG A 229 22.30 -44.52 -15.04
C ARG A 229 22.85 -44.54 -16.45
#